data_f483f82853e53ac54a7e3512798ecdf0
#
_entry.id   f483f82853e53ac54a7e3512798ecdf0
#
_cell.length_a   1.000
_cell.length_b   1.000
_cell.length_c   1.000
_cell.angle_alpha   90.00
_cell.angle_beta   90.00
_cell.angle_gamma   90.00
#
_symmetry.space_group_name_H-M   'P 1'
#
loop_
_entity.id
_entity.type
_entity.pdbx_description
1 polymer ?
#
loop_
_entity_poly.entity_id
_entity_poly.type
_entity_poly.pdbx_seq_one_letter_code
_entity_poly.pdbx_strand_id
1 'polypeptide(L)'
;EFGICGPGTLLNPDGVCSVVVEEPEESEGGGCLIATAAYGSELAPQVQMLREIRDNQLMNTESGSAFMTTFNEAYYSFSPYIADLERESPVFKEIVKAGLTPMLSTLAIMESAESESEVLGLGLSVIALNLGMYIGLPAFGIIKVIQLRKN
;
A
#
# COMPACT_ATOMS: atom_id res chain seq x y z
N GLU A 1 9.01 9.62 -47.62
CA GLU A 1 7.95 8.77 -47.00
C GLU A 1 8.46 8.32 -45.66
N PHE A 2 7.94 8.95 -44.62
CA PHE A 2 8.33 8.63 -43.24
C PHE A 2 7.67 7.34 -42.84
N GLY A 3 8.48 6.34 -42.51
CA GLY A 3 8.00 5.11 -41.91
C GLY A 3 7.27 5.44 -40.62
N ILE A 4 5.95 5.32 -40.64
CA ILE A 4 5.12 5.60 -39.50
C ILE A 4 5.14 4.35 -38.62
N CYS A 5 5.77 4.45 -37.45
CA CYS A 5 5.62 3.43 -36.41
C CYS A 5 4.15 3.34 -36.00
N GLY A 6 3.68 2.18 -35.61
CA GLY A 6 2.31 1.96 -35.16
C GLY A 6 1.98 2.72 -33.86
N PRO A 7 0.70 2.81 -33.46
CA PRO A 7 0.29 3.47 -32.23
C PRO A 7 1.03 2.86 -31.03
N GLY A 8 1.62 3.73 -30.19
CA GLY A 8 2.38 3.30 -29.01
C GLY A 8 3.84 2.91 -29.27
N THR A 9 4.40 3.24 -30.45
CA THR A 9 5.82 3.01 -30.77
C THR A 9 6.51 4.30 -31.19
N LEU A 10 7.78 4.49 -30.79
CA LEU A 10 8.66 5.56 -31.23
C LEU A 10 9.74 5.01 -32.15
N LEU A 11 10.09 5.81 -33.17
CA LEU A 11 11.19 5.51 -34.08
C LEU A 11 12.51 5.92 -33.40
N ASN A 12 13.37 4.95 -33.13
CA ASN A 12 14.71 5.21 -32.63
C ASN A 12 15.62 5.80 -33.72
N PRO A 13 16.73 6.46 -33.32
CA PRO A 13 17.74 6.95 -34.28
C PRO A 13 18.29 5.86 -35.21
N ASP A 14 18.21 4.60 -34.83
CA ASP A 14 18.64 3.42 -35.58
C ASP A 14 17.58 2.94 -36.57
N GLY A 15 16.45 3.64 -36.74
CA GLY A 15 15.37 3.30 -37.65
C GLY A 15 14.48 2.14 -37.22
N VAL A 16 14.55 1.72 -35.97
CA VAL A 16 13.73 0.64 -35.39
C VAL A 16 12.60 1.22 -34.56
N CYS A 17 11.35 0.76 -34.78
CA CYS A 17 10.23 1.11 -33.91
C CYS A 17 10.35 0.33 -32.59
N SER A 18 10.56 1.01 -31.49
CA SER A 18 10.45 0.43 -30.16
C SER A 18 9.11 0.78 -29.52
N VAL A 19 8.52 -0.17 -28.84
CA VAL A 19 7.35 0.09 -27.99
C VAL A 19 7.76 1.14 -26.97
N VAL A 20 7.01 2.23 -26.88
CA VAL A 20 7.10 3.12 -25.72
C VAL A 20 6.56 2.32 -24.58
N VAL A 21 7.45 1.68 -23.82
CA VAL A 21 7.14 1.33 -22.44
C VAL A 21 7.13 2.69 -21.76
N GLU A 22 5.97 3.34 -21.68
CA GLU A 22 5.76 4.36 -20.68
C GLU A 22 6.09 3.66 -19.36
N GLU A 23 7.27 3.97 -18.80
CA GLU A 23 7.45 3.81 -17.37
C GLU A 23 6.22 4.49 -16.80
N PRO A 24 5.39 3.81 -15.98
CA PRO A 24 4.20 4.43 -15.43
C PRO A 24 4.69 5.73 -14.81
N GLU A 25 4.29 6.86 -15.42
CA GLU A 25 4.49 8.17 -14.82
C GLU A 25 4.05 7.99 -13.39
N GLU A 26 4.92 8.32 -12.43
CA GLU A 26 4.56 8.35 -11.02
C GLU A 26 3.33 9.23 -10.97
N SER A 27 2.16 8.58 -10.98
CA SER A 27 0.90 9.30 -10.93
C SER A 27 0.98 10.16 -9.67
N GLU A 28 0.91 11.48 -9.84
CA GLU A 28 0.77 12.47 -8.76
C GLU A 28 -0.55 12.24 -7.99
N GLY A 29 -0.74 11.06 -7.50
CA GLY A 29 -1.95 10.63 -6.81
C GLY A 29 -1.68 9.40 -5.99
N GLY A 30 -1.10 9.59 -4.79
CA GLY A 30 -1.20 8.65 -3.70
C GLY A 30 -0.90 7.19 -4.03
N GLY A 31 0.31 6.89 -4.56
CA GLY A 31 0.73 5.52 -4.82
C GLY A 31 0.92 4.74 -3.52
N CYS A 32 0.49 3.48 -3.48
CA CYS A 32 0.77 2.56 -2.39
C CYS A 32 2.23 2.04 -2.51
N LEU A 33 3.23 2.93 -2.37
CA LEU A 33 4.64 2.67 -2.70
C LEU A 33 5.17 1.39 -2.05
N ILE A 34 4.99 1.23 -0.74
CA ILE A 34 5.46 0.05 0.01
C ILE A 34 4.74 -1.21 -0.50
N ALA A 35 3.40 -1.17 -0.64
CA ALA A 35 2.66 -2.32 -1.14
C ALA A 35 3.03 -2.67 -2.59
N THR A 36 3.22 -1.67 -3.45
CA THR A 36 3.66 -1.88 -4.84
C THR A 36 5.05 -2.52 -4.89
N ALA A 37 5.99 -2.07 -4.07
CA ALA A 37 7.32 -2.66 -3.98
C ALA A 37 7.26 -4.09 -3.40
N ALA A 38 6.47 -4.33 -2.35
CA ALA A 38 6.30 -5.63 -1.71
C ALA A 38 5.68 -6.67 -2.67
N TYR A 39 4.63 -6.30 -3.39
CA TYR A 39 3.92 -7.20 -4.30
C TYR A 39 4.42 -7.16 -5.75
N GLY A 40 5.31 -6.23 -6.07
CA GLY A 40 6.06 -6.16 -7.33
C GLY A 40 5.29 -5.56 -8.51
N SER A 41 4.05 -5.11 -8.31
CA SER A 41 3.24 -4.48 -9.37
C SER A 41 2.14 -3.62 -8.78
N GLU A 42 1.85 -2.50 -9.43
CA GLU A 42 0.65 -1.70 -9.14
C GLU A 42 -0.65 -2.44 -9.46
N LEU A 43 -0.60 -3.42 -10.36
CA LEU A 43 -1.73 -4.25 -10.75
C LEU A 43 -1.93 -5.46 -9.83
N ALA A 44 -1.08 -5.64 -8.81
CA ALA A 44 -1.25 -6.71 -7.84
C ALA A 44 -2.62 -6.56 -7.13
N PRO A 45 -3.39 -7.65 -6.93
CA PRO A 45 -4.72 -7.58 -6.32
C PRO A 45 -4.72 -6.86 -4.96
N GLN A 46 -3.66 -7.01 -4.18
CA GLN A 46 -3.51 -6.36 -2.89
C GLN A 46 -3.38 -4.83 -3.02
N VAL A 47 -2.67 -4.36 -4.04
CA VAL A 47 -2.51 -2.93 -4.32
C VAL A 47 -3.81 -2.35 -4.86
N GLN A 48 -4.50 -3.09 -5.73
CA GLN A 48 -5.81 -2.68 -6.26
C GLN A 48 -6.86 -2.56 -5.14
N MET A 49 -6.93 -3.55 -4.24
CA MET A 49 -7.79 -3.48 -3.05
C MET A 49 -7.54 -2.22 -2.21
N LEU A 50 -6.27 -1.87 -1.94
CA LEU A 50 -5.93 -0.66 -1.21
C LEU A 50 -6.39 0.62 -1.92
N ARG A 51 -6.25 0.67 -3.25
CA ARG A 51 -6.74 1.78 -4.06
C ARG A 51 -8.26 1.87 -4.04
N GLU A 52 -8.95 0.75 -4.17
CA GLU A 52 -10.43 0.69 -4.11
C GLU A 52 -10.96 1.19 -2.77
N ILE A 53 -10.38 0.72 -1.65
CA ILE A 53 -10.76 1.20 -0.32
C ILE A 53 -10.51 2.70 -0.18
N ARG A 54 -9.34 3.18 -0.63
CA ARG A 54 -9.04 4.61 -0.61
C ARG A 54 -10.05 5.42 -1.41
N ASP A 55 -10.28 5.04 -2.67
CA ASP A 55 -11.04 5.85 -3.63
C ASP A 55 -12.54 5.74 -3.42
N ASN A 56 -13.04 4.55 -3.07
CA ASN A 56 -14.48 4.30 -2.97
C ASN A 56 -15.03 4.49 -1.55
N GLN A 57 -14.26 4.17 -0.50
CA GLN A 57 -14.73 4.29 0.88
C GLN A 57 -14.19 5.57 1.55
N LEU A 58 -12.87 5.76 1.56
CA LEU A 58 -12.27 6.86 2.32
C LEU A 58 -12.48 8.21 1.65
N MET A 59 -12.12 8.36 0.37
CA MET A 59 -12.18 9.65 -0.33
C MET A 59 -13.61 10.15 -0.58
N ASN A 60 -14.61 9.29 -0.49
CA ASN A 60 -16.01 9.64 -0.65
C ASN A 60 -16.68 10.09 0.66
N THR A 61 -15.95 10.13 1.78
CA THR A 61 -16.44 10.58 3.08
C THR A 61 -15.58 11.71 3.63
N GLU A 62 -16.17 12.58 4.45
CA GLU A 62 -15.46 13.72 5.04
C GLU A 62 -14.37 13.25 6.01
N SER A 63 -14.71 12.32 6.90
CA SER A 63 -13.76 11.75 7.85
C SER A 63 -12.65 10.94 7.17
N GLY A 64 -12.97 10.17 6.15
CA GLY A 64 -12.00 9.42 5.38
C GLY A 64 -11.04 10.32 4.60
N SER A 65 -11.55 11.38 3.95
CA SER A 65 -10.71 12.39 3.27
C SER A 65 -9.78 13.11 4.23
N ALA A 66 -10.26 13.51 5.41
CA ALA A 66 -9.44 14.15 6.43
C ALA A 66 -8.35 13.20 6.96
N PHE A 67 -8.71 11.94 7.20
CA PHE A 67 -7.74 10.89 7.55
C PHE A 67 -6.68 10.71 6.47
N MET A 68 -7.09 10.59 5.19
CA MET A 68 -6.16 10.37 4.08
C MET A 68 -5.19 11.54 3.89
N THR A 69 -5.63 12.78 4.11
CA THR A 69 -4.74 13.95 4.07
C THR A 69 -3.61 13.82 5.07
N THR A 70 -3.94 13.56 6.34
CA THR A 70 -2.94 13.41 7.40
C THR A 70 -2.08 12.15 7.21
N PHE A 71 -2.71 11.05 6.80
CA PHE A 71 -2.01 9.80 6.51
C PHE A 71 -0.98 9.96 5.40
N ASN A 72 -1.35 10.60 4.29
CA ASN A 72 -0.46 10.80 3.15
C ASN A 72 0.77 11.63 3.53
N GLU A 73 0.60 12.73 4.29
CA GLU A 73 1.73 13.53 4.77
C GLU A 73 2.74 12.67 5.56
N ALA A 74 2.24 11.87 6.50
CA ALA A 74 3.09 10.97 7.27
C ALA A 74 3.69 9.85 6.41
N TYR A 75 2.87 9.20 5.58
CA TYR A 75 3.27 8.06 4.74
C TYR A 75 4.36 8.42 3.75
N TYR A 76 4.22 9.52 3.01
CA TYR A 76 5.21 9.94 2.02
C TYR A 76 6.54 10.41 2.62
N SER A 77 6.56 10.73 3.91
CA SER A 77 7.82 11.09 4.57
C SER A 77 8.81 9.92 4.69
N PHE A 78 8.33 8.69 4.69
CA PHE A 78 9.18 7.49 4.85
C PHE A 78 9.00 6.41 3.78
N SER A 79 7.85 6.35 3.11
CA SER A 79 7.52 5.26 2.19
C SER A 79 8.48 5.13 0.99
N PRO A 80 9.03 6.19 0.40
CA PRO A 80 10.03 6.04 -0.67
C PRO A 80 11.27 5.28 -0.19
N TYR A 81 11.77 5.61 0.99
CA TYR A 81 12.92 4.94 1.57
C TYR A 81 12.68 3.45 1.82
N ILE A 82 11.50 3.11 2.35
CA ILE A 82 11.12 1.70 2.56
C ILE A 82 11.00 0.95 1.22
N ALA A 83 10.35 1.57 0.22
CA ALA A 83 10.20 0.97 -1.11
C ALA A 83 11.56 0.74 -1.79
N ASP A 84 12.53 1.62 -1.62
CA ASP A 84 13.89 1.45 -2.14
C ASP A 84 14.61 0.29 -1.44
N LEU A 85 14.52 0.19 -0.10
CA LEU A 85 15.06 -0.96 0.63
C LEU A 85 14.44 -2.30 0.18
N GLU A 86 13.15 -2.33 -0.15
CA GLU A 86 12.49 -3.52 -0.68
C GLU A 86 13.00 -3.91 -2.07
N ARG A 87 13.34 -2.93 -2.91
CA ARG A 87 13.94 -3.17 -4.23
C ARG A 87 15.37 -3.70 -4.12
N GLU A 88 16.14 -3.21 -3.14
CA GLU A 88 17.53 -3.61 -2.93
C GLU A 88 17.68 -4.96 -2.21
N SER A 89 16.74 -5.29 -1.31
CA SER A 89 16.83 -6.48 -0.44
C SER A 89 15.61 -7.40 -0.58
N PRO A 90 15.73 -8.53 -1.30
CA PRO A 90 14.66 -9.53 -1.41
C PRO A 90 14.19 -10.05 -0.05
N VAL A 91 15.09 -10.20 0.92
CA VAL A 91 14.76 -10.66 2.27
C VAL A 91 13.90 -9.61 3.00
N PHE A 92 14.27 -8.34 2.91
CA PHE A 92 13.51 -7.25 3.50
C PHE A 92 12.11 -7.15 2.89
N LYS A 93 12.03 -7.26 1.56
CA LYS A 93 10.76 -7.32 0.82
C LYS A 93 9.82 -8.41 1.35
N GLU A 94 10.30 -9.64 1.56
CA GLU A 94 9.48 -10.73 2.09
C GLU A 94 9.04 -10.47 3.55
N ILE A 95 9.88 -9.84 4.37
CA ILE A 95 9.51 -9.42 5.73
C ILE A 95 8.39 -8.38 5.71
N VAL A 96 8.52 -7.35 4.88
CA VAL A 96 7.48 -6.32 4.72
C VAL A 96 6.18 -6.92 4.21
N LYS A 97 6.25 -7.78 3.19
CA LYS A 97 5.10 -8.49 2.65
C LYS A 97 4.39 -9.36 3.70
N ALA A 98 5.16 -10.10 4.51
CA ALA A 98 4.61 -10.88 5.61
C ALA A 98 3.92 -9.99 6.67
N GLY A 99 4.49 -8.81 6.94
CA GLY A 99 3.88 -7.82 7.82
C GLY A 99 2.61 -7.19 7.23
N LEU A 100 2.59 -6.88 5.94
CA LEU A 100 1.43 -6.29 5.27
C LEU A 100 0.23 -7.26 5.16
N THR A 101 0.49 -8.55 4.98
CA THR A 101 -0.57 -9.55 4.72
C THR A 101 -1.70 -9.54 5.77
N PRO A 102 -1.44 -9.62 7.09
CA PRO A 102 -2.52 -9.57 8.08
C PRO A 102 -3.20 -8.19 8.15
N MET A 103 -2.47 -7.10 7.92
CA MET A 103 -3.04 -5.76 7.83
C MET A 103 -4.04 -5.65 6.68
N LEU A 104 -3.69 -6.15 5.50
CA LEU A 104 -4.58 -6.16 4.34
C LEU A 104 -5.83 -6.98 4.59
N SER A 105 -5.71 -8.10 5.30
CA SER A 105 -6.87 -8.93 5.69
C SER A 105 -7.86 -8.18 6.59
N THR A 106 -7.37 -7.33 7.49
CA THR A 106 -8.23 -6.48 8.32
C THR A 106 -8.80 -5.30 7.53
N LEU A 107 -8.03 -4.72 6.61
CA LEU A 107 -8.48 -3.62 5.74
C LEU A 107 -9.61 -4.05 4.80
N ALA A 108 -9.67 -5.31 4.38
CA ALA A 108 -10.75 -5.83 3.55
C ALA A 108 -12.15 -5.63 4.20
N ILE A 109 -12.22 -5.47 5.53
CA ILE A 109 -13.49 -5.15 6.22
C ILE A 109 -14.03 -3.78 5.77
N MET A 110 -13.16 -2.87 5.36
CA MET A 110 -13.54 -1.53 4.89
C MET A 110 -14.28 -1.55 3.54
N GLU A 111 -14.13 -2.60 2.74
CA GLU A 111 -14.83 -2.73 1.45
C GLU A 111 -16.36 -2.70 1.59
N SER A 112 -16.89 -3.07 2.76
CA SER A 112 -18.30 -3.05 3.06
C SER A 112 -18.84 -1.71 3.57
N ALA A 113 -17.98 -0.69 3.74
CA ALA A 113 -18.40 0.62 4.26
C ALA A 113 -19.07 1.45 3.15
N GLU A 114 -20.34 1.80 3.33
CA GLU A 114 -21.12 2.59 2.36
C GLU A 114 -21.52 3.98 2.91
N SER A 115 -21.31 4.23 4.20
CA SER A 115 -21.72 5.47 4.86
C SER A 115 -20.61 6.06 5.72
N GLU A 116 -20.70 7.37 5.99
CA GLU A 116 -19.78 8.11 6.88
C GLU A 116 -19.62 7.41 8.24
N SER A 117 -20.72 6.97 8.85
CA SER A 117 -20.70 6.30 10.16
C SER A 117 -20.03 4.93 10.11
N GLU A 118 -20.18 4.20 9.00
CA GLU A 118 -19.52 2.91 8.79
C GLU A 118 -18.02 3.09 8.54
N VAL A 119 -17.62 4.07 7.73
CA VAL A 119 -16.22 4.41 7.52
C VAL A 119 -15.54 4.75 8.84
N LEU A 120 -16.17 5.56 9.69
CA LEU A 120 -15.64 5.87 11.02
C LEU A 120 -15.58 4.64 11.92
N GLY A 121 -16.68 3.88 12.03
CA GLY A 121 -16.78 2.73 12.92
C GLY A 121 -15.85 1.59 12.53
N LEU A 122 -15.86 1.21 11.25
CA LEU A 122 -15.00 0.16 10.72
C LEU A 122 -13.53 0.61 10.70
N GLY A 123 -13.26 1.87 10.31
CA GLY A 123 -11.92 2.43 10.30
C GLY A 123 -11.27 2.41 11.69
N LEU A 124 -11.97 2.85 12.73
CA LEU A 124 -11.49 2.78 14.12
C LEU A 124 -11.29 1.32 14.55
N SER A 125 -12.18 0.41 14.15
CA SER A 125 -12.06 -1.02 14.46
C SER A 125 -10.83 -1.63 13.80
N VAL A 126 -10.56 -1.33 12.54
CA VAL A 126 -9.37 -1.78 11.81
C VAL A 126 -8.09 -1.24 12.45
N ILE A 127 -8.07 0.04 12.85
CA ILE A 127 -6.93 0.63 13.56
C ILE A 127 -6.70 -0.11 14.89
N ALA A 128 -7.75 -0.31 15.69
CA ALA A 128 -7.64 -1.01 16.98
C ALA A 128 -7.17 -2.47 16.82
N LEU A 129 -7.69 -3.19 15.80
CA LEU A 129 -7.24 -4.55 15.48
C LEU A 129 -5.76 -4.60 15.12
N ASN A 130 -5.30 -3.68 14.27
CA ASN A 130 -3.89 -3.63 13.86
C ASN A 130 -2.98 -3.26 15.04
N LEU A 131 -3.35 -2.28 15.86
CA LEU A 131 -2.60 -1.95 17.08
C LEU A 131 -2.54 -3.15 18.04
N GLY A 132 -3.65 -3.85 18.25
CA GLY A 132 -3.71 -5.07 19.05
C GLY A 132 -2.79 -6.16 18.49
N MET A 133 -2.79 -6.37 17.18
CA MET A 133 -2.01 -7.43 16.53
C MET A 133 -0.50 -7.11 16.52
N TYR A 134 -0.10 -5.90 16.13
CA TYR A 134 1.34 -5.58 15.96
C TYR A 134 2.02 -5.12 17.26
N ILE A 135 1.27 -4.59 18.21
CA ILE A 135 1.82 -4.08 19.47
C ILE A 135 1.34 -4.92 20.65
N GLY A 136 0.04 -5.17 20.74
CA GLY A 136 -0.58 -5.85 21.88
C GLY A 136 -0.11 -7.30 22.06
N LEU A 137 -0.15 -8.11 21.01
CA LEU A 137 0.28 -9.52 21.07
C LEU A 137 1.78 -9.67 21.41
N PRO A 138 2.71 -8.97 20.76
CA PRO A 138 4.13 -9.03 21.12
C PRO A 138 4.40 -8.56 22.55
N ALA A 139 3.79 -7.46 22.98
CA ALA A 139 3.93 -6.94 24.33
C ALA A 139 3.43 -7.95 25.37
N PHE A 140 2.27 -8.56 25.15
CA PHE A 140 1.75 -9.61 26.02
C PHE A 140 2.68 -10.82 26.08
N GLY A 141 3.23 -11.25 24.94
CA GLY A 141 4.19 -12.34 24.88
C GLY A 141 5.45 -12.07 25.70
N ILE A 142 6.01 -10.85 25.57
CA ILE A 142 7.18 -10.43 26.35
C ILE A 142 6.88 -10.43 27.85
N ILE A 143 5.73 -9.87 28.27
CA ILE A 143 5.31 -9.84 29.68
C ILE A 143 5.19 -11.26 30.24
N LYS A 144 4.56 -12.17 29.48
CA LYS A 144 4.44 -13.59 29.90
C LYS A 144 5.78 -14.29 30.06
N VAL A 145 6.72 -14.08 29.12
CA VAL A 145 8.07 -14.66 29.25
C VAL A 145 8.80 -14.12 30.46
N ILE A 146 8.69 -12.81 30.74
CA ILE A 146 9.30 -12.22 31.95
C ILE A 146 8.69 -12.78 33.23
N GLN A 147 7.36 -12.97 33.29
CA GLN A 147 6.67 -13.55 34.42
C GLN A 147 7.11 -15.01 34.69
N LEU A 148 7.21 -15.82 33.61
CA LEU A 148 7.66 -17.22 33.73
C LEU A 148 9.11 -17.35 34.18
N ARG A 149 9.98 -16.39 33.88
CA ARG A 149 11.36 -16.35 34.30
C ARG A 149 11.55 -15.94 35.77
N LYS A 150 10.54 -15.30 36.40
CA LYS A 150 10.58 -14.82 37.77
C LYS A 150 10.02 -15.85 38.77
N ASN A 151 9.30 -16.84 38.28
CA ASN A 151 8.80 -17.99 39.06
C ASN A 151 9.72 -19.21 38.90
#